data_55c7e2e682768a32602e8d75fb4085bb
#
_entry.id   55c7e2e682768a32602e8d75fb4085bb
#
_cell.length_a   1.000
_cell.length_b   1.000
_cell.length_c   1.000
_cell.angle_alpha   90.00
_cell.angle_beta   90.00
_cell.angle_gamma   90.00
#
_symmetry.space_group_name_H-M   'P 1'
#
loop_
_entity.id
_entity.type
_entity.pdbx_description
1 polymer ?
#
loop_
_entity_poly.entity_id
_entity_poly.type
_entity_poly.pdbx_seq_one_letter_code
_entity_poly.pdbx_strand_id
1 'polypeptide(L)'
;DVLASREDSMSLKDISEKAGLHPSTTHRILNDLATGRFVDRTQPGSYRLGMRLLELGNLVKGRLNVRDAAVVPMRELHKLTQQPVNLSVRQGDEIVYVERAFSERSGMQVVRAIGGRAPLHLTSVGKLFLAADDPQKIRAYAARTGLQGHTKNSITQIESLERELSKVRQYGQASDNEELELGVRCLAAGIYDDQDRLVAGLSISAPSERMEDSWLPKLKETARQISETLGHKTSPKQ
;
A
#
# COMPACT_ATOMS: atom_id res chain seq x y z
N ASP A 1 -15.19 1.38 10.64
CA ASP A 1 -15.50 0.95 9.26
C ASP A 1 -16.97 1.20 8.91
N VAL A 2 -17.96 0.83 9.78
CA VAL A 2 -19.40 1.01 9.48
C VAL A 2 -19.73 2.45 9.10
N LEU A 3 -19.30 3.44 9.88
CA LEU A 3 -19.52 4.87 9.59
C LEU A 3 -18.80 5.35 8.33
N ALA A 4 -17.68 4.73 7.97
CA ALA A 4 -16.92 5.07 6.75
C ALA A 4 -17.59 4.55 5.46
N SER A 5 -18.60 3.69 5.57
CA SER A 5 -19.34 3.14 4.41
C SER A 5 -20.38 4.11 3.82
N ARG A 6 -20.57 5.28 4.42
CA ARG A 6 -21.49 6.33 3.95
C ARG A 6 -20.87 7.71 4.16
N GLU A 7 -21.17 8.62 3.24
CA GLU A 7 -20.79 10.03 3.36
C GLU A 7 -21.62 10.78 4.41
N ASP A 8 -22.90 10.38 4.55
CA ASP A 8 -23.85 10.97 5.49
C ASP A 8 -23.80 10.31 6.87
N SER A 9 -24.45 10.96 7.85
CA SER A 9 -24.63 10.41 9.19
C SER A 9 -25.52 9.15 9.17
N MET A 10 -25.26 8.24 10.11
CA MET A 10 -26.01 7.00 10.28
C MET A 10 -26.74 6.96 11.63
N SER A 11 -27.93 6.38 11.66
CA SER A 11 -28.66 6.16 12.89
C SER A 11 -28.00 5.09 13.78
N LEU A 12 -28.22 5.19 15.10
CA LEU A 12 -27.80 4.15 16.05
C LEU A 12 -28.29 2.75 15.63
N LYS A 13 -29.51 2.67 15.12
CA LYS A 13 -30.15 1.42 14.66
C LYS A 13 -29.32 0.83 13.50
N ASP A 14 -29.09 1.61 12.44
CA ASP A 14 -28.36 1.14 11.26
C ASP A 14 -26.93 0.72 11.60
N ILE A 15 -26.28 1.47 12.52
CA ILE A 15 -24.92 1.15 12.98
C ILE A 15 -24.93 -0.18 13.74
N SER A 16 -25.91 -0.39 14.64
CA SER A 16 -26.07 -1.63 15.41
C SER A 16 -26.26 -2.84 14.51
N GLU A 17 -27.16 -2.73 13.54
CA GLU A 17 -27.45 -3.79 12.57
C GLU A 17 -26.22 -4.14 11.74
N LYS A 18 -25.53 -3.13 11.17
CA LYS A 18 -24.33 -3.35 10.34
C LYS A 18 -23.13 -3.85 11.13
N ALA A 19 -23.01 -3.46 12.39
CA ALA A 19 -21.92 -3.93 13.26
C ALA A 19 -22.19 -5.29 13.88
N GLY A 20 -23.43 -5.81 13.79
CA GLY A 20 -23.85 -7.05 14.45
C GLY A 20 -23.84 -6.94 15.99
N LEU A 21 -24.09 -5.75 16.54
CA LEU A 21 -24.04 -5.46 17.97
C LEU A 21 -25.40 -5.08 18.52
N HIS A 22 -25.61 -5.39 19.80
CA HIS A 22 -26.83 -4.92 20.50
C HIS A 22 -26.83 -3.39 20.61
N PRO A 23 -28.02 -2.70 20.44
CA PRO A 23 -28.07 -1.24 20.47
C PRO A 23 -27.47 -0.58 21.71
N SER A 24 -27.62 -1.15 22.89
CA SER A 24 -27.00 -0.62 24.13
C SER A 24 -25.49 -0.66 24.10
N THR A 25 -24.89 -1.72 23.54
CA THR A 25 -23.45 -1.85 23.36
C THR A 25 -22.93 -0.85 22.34
N THR A 26 -23.62 -0.74 21.21
CA THR A 26 -23.32 0.23 20.16
C THR A 26 -23.39 1.66 20.70
N HIS A 27 -24.42 1.99 21.47
CA HIS A 27 -24.57 3.32 22.07
C HIS A 27 -23.41 3.66 23.01
N ARG A 28 -22.99 2.71 23.88
CA ARG A 28 -21.86 2.90 24.78
C ARG A 28 -20.57 3.15 24.01
N ILE A 29 -20.28 2.31 23.00
CA ILE A 29 -19.07 2.49 22.14
C ILE A 29 -19.09 3.84 21.41
N LEU A 30 -20.24 4.23 20.85
CA LEU A 30 -20.36 5.53 20.16
C LEU A 30 -20.21 6.70 21.12
N ASN A 31 -20.63 6.58 22.37
CA ASN A 31 -20.39 7.60 23.39
C ASN A 31 -18.91 7.75 23.71
N ASP A 32 -18.17 6.63 23.87
CA ASP A 32 -16.74 6.64 24.13
C ASP A 32 -15.99 7.27 22.94
N LEU A 33 -16.34 6.90 21.71
CA LEU A 33 -15.79 7.48 20.49
C LEU A 33 -16.14 8.97 20.32
N ALA A 34 -17.35 9.38 20.72
CA ALA A 34 -17.76 10.78 20.68
C ALA A 34 -17.02 11.62 21.72
N THR A 35 -16.76 11.08 22.92
CA THR A 35 -15.92 11.71 23.95
C THR A 35 -14.50 11.94 23.43
N GLY A 36 -13.94 10.97 22.68
CA GLY A 36 -12.66 11.10 22.00
C GLY A 36 -12.68 11.95 20.71
N ARG A 37 -13.84 12.49 20.31
CA ARG A 37 -14.04 13.25 19.04
C ARG A 37 -13.74 12.45 17.77
N PHE A 38 -13.71 11.12 17.86
CA PHE A 38 -13.58 10.23 16.70
C PHE A 38 -14.89 10.09 15.92
N VAL A 39 -16.00 10.37 16.59
CA VAL A 39 -17.36 10.37 16.04
C VAL A 39 -18.05 11.65 16.48
N ASP A 40 -18.75 12.30 15.56
CA ASP A 40 -19.62 13.45 15.85
C ASP A 40 -21.08 13.01 15.91
N ARG A 41 -21.84 13.61 16.82
CA ARG A 41 -23.30 13.52 16.83
C ARG A 41 -23.87 14.70 16.02
N THR A 42 -24.62 14.39 14.97
CA THR A 42 -25.20 15.42 14.10
C THR A 42 -26.62 15.80 14.53
N GLN A 43 -27.39 14.80 14.98
CA GLN A 43 -28.74 14.92 15.52
C GLN A 43 -28.94 13.86 16.62
N PRO A 44 -29.98 13.93 17.45
CA PRO A 44 -30.26 12.88 18.42
C PRO A 44 -30.32 11.50 17.76
N GLY A 45 -29.39 10.61 18.16
CA GLY A 45 -29.30 9.25 17.64
C GLY A 45 -28.62 9.09 16.27
N SER A 46 -28.06 10.16 15.69
CA SER A 46 -27.31 10.13 14.42
C SER A 46 -25.83 10.44 14.64
N TYR A 47 -24.97 9.67 13.97
CA TYR A 47 -23.51 9.70 14.13
C TYR A 47 -22.81 9.74 12.78
N ARG A 48 -21.68 10.45 12.72
CA ARG A 48 -20.75 10.46 11.58
C ARG A 48 -19.31 10.42 12.06
N LEU A 49 -18.35 10.23 11.14
CA LEU A 49 -16.93 10.33 11.45
C LEU A 49 -16.59 11.73 11.95
N GLY A 50 -15.83 11.80 13.05
CA GLY A 50 -15.46 13.07 13.70
C GLY A 50 -14.19 13.68 13.10
N MET A 51 -14.06 15.00 13.20
CA MET A 51 -12.90 15.77 12.70
C MET A 51 -11.58 15.36 13.34
N ARG A 52 -11.58 14.73 14.51
CA ARG A 52 -10.36 14.20 15.14
C ARG A 52 -9.64 13.18 14.26
N LEU A 53 -10.37 12.42 13.44
CA LEU A 53 -9.77 11.50 12.48
C LEU A 53 -8.95 12.24 11.42
N LEU A 54 -9.43 13.40 10.94
CA LEU A 54 -8.67 14.23 10.02
C LEU A 54 -7.42 14.83 10.68
N GLU A 55 -7.53 15.31 11.91
CA GLU A 55 -6.39 15.82 12.69
C GLU A 55 -5.29 14.74 12.82
N LEU A 56 -5.68 13.54 13.24
CA LEU A 56 -4.75 12.41 13.38
C LEU A 56 -4.22 11.93 12.03
N GLY A 57 -5.08 11.90 11.00
CA GLY A 57 -4.68 11.59 9.64
C GLY A 57 -3.62 12.57 9.11
N ASN A 58 -3.77 13.87 9.40
CA ASN A 58 -2.79 14.88 9.02
C ASN A 58 -1.45 14.72 9.76
N LEU A 59 -1.48 14.33 11.05
CA LEU A 59 -0.25 14.02 11.79
C LEU A 59 0.47 12.78 11.21
N VAL A 60 -0.27 11.76 10.81
CA VAL A 60 0.27 10.61 10.09
C VAL A 60 0.83 11.02 8.74
N LYS A 61 0.06 11.84 7.98
CA LYS A 61 0.46 12.35 6.66
C LYS A 61 1.72 13.23 6.74
N GLY A 62 1.88 14.04 7.78
CA GLY A 62 3.08 14.86 7.99
C GLY A 62 4.35 14.04 8.26
N ARG A 63 4.21 12.78 8.63
CA ARG A 63 5.34 11.82 8.74
C ARG A 63 5.67 11.13 7.42
N LEU A 64 4.82 11.25 6.40
CA LEU A 64 4.98 10.64 5.08
C LEU A 64 5.44 11.68 4.06
N ASN A 65 6.61 12.29 4.28
CA ASN A 65 7.27 13.15 3.27
C ASN A 65 7.46 12.43 1.92
N VAL A 66 7.50 11.10 1.93
CA VAL A 66 7.66 10.30 0.71
C VAL A 66 6.54 10.52 -0.30
N ARG A 67 5.30 10.76 0.15
CA ARG A 67 4.16 11.02 -0.76
C ARG A 67 4.36 12.31 -1.54
N ASP A 68 4.70 13.39 -0.84
CA ASP A 68 4.87 14.70 -1.46
C ASP A 68 6.07 14.70 -2.45
N ALA A 69 7.15 14.01 -2.09
CA ALA A 69 8.32 13.81 -2.97
C ALA A 69 7.99 12.98 -4.22
N ALA A 70 7.01 12.07 -4.13
CA ALA A 70 6.71 11.11 -5.19
C ALA A 70 5.69 11.61 -6.23
N VAL A 71 4.79 12.52 -5.87
CA VAL A 71 3.63 12.91 -6.73
C VAL A 71 4.05 13.35 -8.13
N VAL A 72 5.03 14.25 -8.25
CA VAL A 72 5.47 14.75 -9.56
C VAL A 72 6.22 13.69 -10.36
N PRO A 73 7.27 13.02 -9.81
CA PRO A 73 7.95 11.94 -10.51
C PRO A 73 7.02 10.79 -10.96
N MET A 74 6.04 10.42 -10.14
CA MET A 74 5.05 9.40 -10.49
C MET A 74 4.20 9.78 -11.70
N ARG A 75 3.78 11.05 -11.79
CA ARG A 75 3.01 11.55 -12.94
C ARG A 75 3.84 11.50 -14.23
N GLU A 76 5.11 11.85 -14.17
CA GLU A 76 6.01 11.78 -15.35
C GLU A 76 6.25 10.33 -15.77
N LEU A 77 6.44 9.42 -14.82
CA LEU A 77 6.57 7.99 -15.12
C LEU A 77 5.25 7.42 -15.72
N HIS A 78 4.10 7.83 -15.19
CA HIS A 78 2.80 7.47 -15.75
C HIS A 78 2.62 7.98 -17.20
N LYS A 79 3.00 9.23 -17.48
CA LYS A 79 2.93 9.78 -18.86
C LYS A 79 3.79 8.98 -19.84
N LEU A 80 4.95 8.50 -19.40
CA LEU A 80 5.86 7.72 -20.21
C LEU A 80 5.31 6.30 -20.49
N THR A 81 4.81 5.63 -19.46
CA THR A 81 4.39 4.22 -19.56
C THR A 81 2.93 4.06 -19.95
N GLN A 82 2.11 5.11 -19.78
CA GLN A 82 0.65 5.08 -19.89
C GLN A 82 -0.02 4.03 -18.98
N GLN A 83 0.71 3.53 -17.98
CA GLN A 83 0.24 2.54 -17.02
C GLN A 83 0.13 3.15 -15.61
N PRO A 84 -0.73 2.60 -14.74
CA PRO A 84 -0.80 3.01 -13.34
C PRO A 84 0.55 2.89 -12.63
N VAL A 85 0.96 3.99 -11.98
CA VAL A 85 2.14 4.06 -11.12
C VAL A 85 1.65 4.21 -9.69
N ASN A 86 2.08 3.31 -8.81
CA ASN A 86 1.63 3.29 -7.41
C ASN A 86 2.80 3.52 -6.46
N LEU A 87 2.52 4.24 -5.38
CA LEU A 87 3.37 4.36 -4.22
C LEU A 87 2.77 3.57 -3.07
N SER A 88 3.55 2.69 -2.47
CA SER A 88 3.09 1.87 -1.35
C SER A 88 4.10 1.86 -0.21
N VAL A 89 3.58 1.78 1.01
CA VAL A 89 4.37 1.64 2.25
C VAL A 89 4.01 0.34 2.95
N ARG A 90 4.92 -0.16 3.79
CA ARG A 90 4.65 -1.33 4.61
C ARG A 90 3.86 -0.96 5.87
N GLN A 91 2.86 -1.75 6.18
CA GLN A 91 2.17 -1.70 7.47
C GLN A 91 1.92 -3.13 7.97
N GLY A 92 2.79 -3.58 8.88
CA GLY A 92 2.76 -4.95 9.38
C GLY A 92 3.12 -5.96 8.29
N ASP A 93 2.21 -6.88 8.02
CA ASP A 93 2.38 -7.98 7.05
C ASP A 93 1.81 -7.63 5.65
N GLU A 94 1.47 -6.36 5.41
CA GLU A 94 0.88 -5.89 4.17
C GLU A 94 1.54 -4.60 3.66
N ILE A 95 1.38 -4.32 2.37
CA ILE A 95 1.55 -2.98 1.84
C ILE A 95 0.24 -2.21 1.93
N VAL A 96 0.35 -0.88 2.02
CA VAL A 96 -0.77 0.07 1.88
C VAL A 96 -0.46 0.99 0.71
N TYR A 97 -1.40 1.12 -0.24
CA TYR A 97 -1.29 2.07 -1.34
C TYR A 97 -1.56 3.48 -0.82
N VAL A 98 -0.56 4.37 -0.86
CA VAL A 98 -0.64 5.73 -0.31
C VAL A 98 -0.78 6.81 -1.38
N GLU A 99 -0.39 6.52 -2.63
CA GLU A 99 -0.58 7.41 -3.76
C GLU A 99 -0.63 6.62 -5.08
N ARG A 100 -1.26 7.21 -6.10
CA ARG A 100 -1.37 6.65 -7.44
C ARG A 100 -1.40 7.73 -8.50
N ALA A 101 -0.62 7.52 -9.57
CA ALA A 101 -0.75 8.25 -10.82
C ALA A 101 -1.37 7.32 -11.88
N PHE A 102 -2.52 7.69 -12.42
CA PHE A 102 -3.23 6.89 -13.43
C PHE A 102 -4.11 7.80 -14.31
N SER A 103 -4.57 7.28 -15.44
CA SER A 103 -5.63 7.88 -16.26
C SER A 103 -6.72 6.83 -16.52
N GLU A 104 -7.94 7.28 -16.69
CA GLU A 104 -9.09 6.40 -17.04
C GLU A 104 -8.88 5.66 -18.37
N ARG A 105 -7.98 6.18 -19.22
CA ARG A 105 -7.63 5.58 -20.53
C ARG A 105 -6.67 4.40 -20.44
N SER A 106 -6.10 4.10 -19.27
CA SER A 106 -5.14 3.00 -19.10
C SER A 106 -5.74 1.61 -19.37
N GLY A 107 -7.08 1.51 -19.44
CA GLY A 107 -7.79 0.23 -19.69
C GLY A 107 -7.74 -0.74 -18.50
N MET A 108 -7.03 -0.40 -17.42
CA MET A 108 -7.07 -1.15 -16.19
C MET A 108 -8.18 -0.60 -15.27
N GLN A 109 -9.11 -1.43 -14.89
CA GLN A 109 -9.93 -1.13 -13.72
C GLN A 109 -9.00 -1.00 -12.50
N VAL A 110 -9.17 0.08 -11.75
CA VAL A 110 -8.38 0.33 -10.54
C VAL A 110 -8.76 -0.71 -9.49
N VAL A 111 -8.01 -1.80 -9.45
CA VAL A 111 -8.28 -2.93 -8.56
C VAL A 111 -8.17 -2.55 -7.08
N ARG A 112 -7.36 -1.53 -6.74
CA ARG A 112 -7.21 -1.09 -5.35
C ARG A 112 -7.13 0.43 -5.24
N ALA A 113 -8.03 1.00 -4.45
CA ALA A 113 -8.04 2.43 -4.13
C ALA A 113 -6.86 2.81 -3.23
N ILE A 114 -6.55 4.10 -3.13
CA ILE A 114 -5.66 4.63 -2.08
C ILE A 114 -6.22 4.19 -0.71
N GLY A 115 -5.35 3.70 0.18
CA GLY A 115 -5.71 3.05 1.43
C GLY A 115 -5.95 1.54 1.32
N GLY A 116 -6.05 1.00 0.10
CA GLY A 116 -6.13 -0.45 -0.13
C GLY A 116 -4.87 -1.16 0.36
N ARG A 117 -5.03 -2.44 0.71
CA ARG A 117 -3.98 -3.29 1.32
C ARG A 117 -3.74 -4.54 0.47
N ALA A 118 -2.53 -5.07 0.53
CA ALA A 118 -2.19 -6.33 -0.11
C ALA A 118 -1.05 -7.05 0.63
N PRO A 119 -1.04 -8.40 0.64
CA PRO A 119 0.01 -9.19 1.29
C PRO A 119 1.40 -8.91 0.71
N LEU A 120 2.44 -8.90 1.58
CA LEU A 120 3.81 -8.61 1.14
C LEU A 120 4.32 -9.61 0.10
N HIS A 121 4.07 -10.92 0.29
CA HIS A 121 4.63 -11.97 -0.57
C HIS A 121 3.99 -12.03 -1.97
N LEU A 122 2.81 -11.42 -2.17
CA LEU A 122 2.08 -11.42 -3.44
C LEU A 122 2.26 -10.13 -4.25
N THR A 123 3.03 -9.17 -3.73
CA THR A 123 3.19 -7.87 -4.39
C THR A 123 4.65 -7.57 -4.65
N SER A 124 4.93 -6.92 -5.78
CA SER A 124 6.30 -6.51 -6.12
C SER A 124 6.91 -5.60 -5.02
N VAL A 125 6.16 -4.60 -4.53
CA VAL A 125 6.61 -3.73 -3.43
C VAL A 125 6.76 -4.50 -2.13
N GLY A 126 5.86 -5.41 -1.82
CA GLY A 126 5.96 -6.23 -0.61
C GLY A 126 7.20 -7.11 -0.58
N LYS A 127 7.60 -7.67 -1.73
CA LYS A 127 8.85 -8.44 -1.86
C LYS A 127 10.09 -7.58 -1.63
N LEU A 128 10.08 -6.28 -2.01
CA LEU A 128 11.16 -5.36 -1.64
C LEU A 128 11.31 -5.25 -0.12
N PHE A 129 10.20 -5.07 0.61
CA PHE A 129 10.22 -4.99 2.07
C PHE A 129 10.66 -6.31 2.71
N LEU A 130 10.16 -7.45 2.23
CA LEU A 130 10.59 -8.76 2.73
C LEU A 130 12.07 -9.02 2.43
N ALA A 131 12.58 -8.59 1.27
CA ALA A 131 13.98 -8.73 0.92
C ALA A 131 14.92 -7.90 1.82
N ALA A 132 14.42 -6.77 2.38
CA ALA A 132 15.14 -5.95 3.34
C ALA A 132 15.10 -6.54 4.78
N ASP A 133 14.20 -7.48 5.06
CA ASP A 133 14.13 -8.14 6.36
C ASP A 133 15.24 -9.21 6.50
N ASP A 134 15.59 -9.51 7.76
CA ASP A 134 16.45 -10.66 8.08
C ASP A 134 15.70 -12.01 7.90
N PRO A 135 16.42 -13.13 7.75
CA PRO A 135 15.81 -14.44 7.50
C PRO A 135 14.82 -14.88 8.60
N GLN A 136 15.04 -14.49 9.85
CA GLN A 136 14.14 -14.87 10.96
C GLN A 136 12.80 -14.14 10.82
N LYS A 137 12.81 -12.86 10.45
CA LYS A 137 11.58 -12.08 10.19
C LYS A 137 10.79 -12.63 9.00
N ILE A 138 11.49 -13.03 7.94
CA ILE A 138 10.85 -13.64 6.75
C ILE A 138 10.14 -14.94 7.15
N ARG A 139 10.79 -15.82 7.92
CA ARG A 139 10.17 -17.06 8.40
C ARG A 139 9.02 -16.81 9.36
N ALA A 140 9.15 -15.84 10.25
CA ALA A 140 8.07 -15.43 11.13
C ALA A 140 6.87 -14.86 10.36
N TYR A 141 7.11 -14.08 9.30
CA TYR A 141 6.08 -13.63 8.37
C TYR A 141 5.36 -14.80 7.71
N ALA A 142 6.12 -15.75 7.14
CA ALA A 142 5.56 -16.93 6.49
C ALA A 142 4.71 -17.78 7.46
N ALA A 143 5.18 -17.98 8.70
CA ALA A 143 4.45 -18.71 9.72
C ALA A 143 3.13 -18.02 10.12
N ARG A 144 3.12 -16.69 10.25
CA ARG A 144 1.90 -15.92 10.62
C ARG A 144 0.87 -15.88 9.51
N THR A 145 1.31 -15.70 8.26
CA THR A 145 0.41 -15.51 7.11
C THR A 145 0.03 -16.81 6.41
N GLY A 146 0.78 -17.88 6.64
CA GLY A 146 0.63 -19.16 5.94
C GLY A 146 0.90 -19.05 4.43
N LEU A 147 1.48 -17.91 3.96
CA LEU A 147 1.72 -17.61 2.55
C LEU A 147 0.50 -17.95 1.66
N GLN A 148 -0.68 -17.49 2.08
CA GLN A 148 -1.93 -17.78 1.37
C GLN A 148 -1.86 -17.24 -0.07
N GLY A 149 -2.11 -18.12 -1.05
CA GLY A 149 -2.14 -17.76 -2.46
C GLY A 149 -3.48 -17.18 -2.89
N HIS A 150 -3.46 -16.29 -3.87
CA HIS A 150 -4.66 -15.73 -4.52
C HIS A 150 -4.84 -16.27 -5.94
N THR A 151 -3.75 -16.70 -6.56
CA THR A 151 -3.74 -17.25 -7.92
C THR A 151 -2.90 -18.53 -7.98
N LYS A 152 -2.96 -19.23 -9.09
CA LYS A 152 -2.08 -20.38 -9.36
C LYS A 152 -0.59 -20.01 -9.41
N ASN A 153 -0.26 -18.73 -9.62
CA ASN A 153 1.12 -18.25 -9.71
C ASN A 153 1.65 -17.74 -8.36
N SER A 154 0.81 -17.65 -7.33
CA SER A 154 1.20 -17.16 -6.01
C SER A 154 2.31 -18.01 -5.40
N ILE A 155 3.26 -17.35 -4.75
CA ILE A 155 4.33 -18.02 -3.99
C ILE A 155 3.75 -18.43 -2.63
N THR A 156 3.56 -19.74 -2.43
CA THR A 156 2.95 -20.30 -1.22
C THR A 156 3.92 -21.17 -0.39
N GLN A 157 5.19 -21.26 -0.82
CA GLN A 157 6.22 -22.05 -0.13
C GLN A 157 7.38 -21.14 0.27
N ILE A 158 7.87 -21.30 1.50
CA ILE A 158 8.93 -20.45 2.06
C ILE A 158 10.23 -20.53 1.26
N GLU A 159 10.62 -21.71 0.78
CA GLU A 159 11.84 -21.90 0.00
C GLU A 159 11.75 -21.16 -1.35
N SER A 160 10.57 -21.13 -1.95
CA SER A 160 10.33 -20.37 -3.19
C SER A 160 10.37 -18.87 -2.94
N LEU A 161 9.80 -18.43 -1.82
CA LEU A 161 9.88 -17.03 -1.40
C LEU A 161 11.32 -16.63 -1.13
N GLU A 162 12.09 -17.38 -0.35
CA GLU A 162 13.50 -17.08 -0.06
C GLU A 162 14.36 -16.99 -1.32
N ARG A 163 14.14 -17.86 -2.32
CA ARG A 163 14.81 -17.79 -3.64
C ARG A 163 14.43 -16.52 -4.39
N GLU A 164 13.15 -16.15 -4.39
CA GLU A 164 12.70 -14.91 -5.05
C GLU A 164 13.29 -13.69 -4.36
N LEU A 165 13.28 -13.63 -3.02
CA LEU A 165 13.86 -12.53 -2.26
C LEU A 165 15.38 -12.40 -2.45
N SER A 166 16.08 -13.51 -2.71
CA SER A 166 17.51 -13.48 -3.06
C SER A 166 17.76 -12.77 -4.38
N LYS A 167 16.90 -12.98 -5.39
CA LYS A 167 16.96 -12.22 -6.66
C LYS A 167 16.66 -10.74 -6.42
N VAL A 168 15.65 -10.43 -5.59
CA VAL A 168 15.31 -9.04 -5.25
C VAL A 168 16.50 -8.32 -4.63
N ARG A 169 17.24 -8.95 -3.70
CA ARG A 169 18.47 -8.39 -3.12
C ARG A 169 19.56 -8.19 -4.15
N GLN A 170 19.74 -9.16 -5.04
CA GLN A 170 20.79 -9.12 -6.07
C GLN A 170 20.54 -8.00 -7.09
N TYR A 171 19.30 -7.82 -7.54
CA TYR A 171 18.97 -6.91 -8.63
C TYR A 171 18.41 -5.56 -8.17
N GLY A 172 18.04 -5.42 -6.89
CA GLY A 172 17.48 -4.19 -6.33
C GLY A 172 16.11 -3.83 -6.90
N GLN A 173 15.35 -4.82 -7.35
CA GLN A 173 14.01 -4.69 -7.92
C GLN A 173 13.18 -5.94 -7.65
N ALA A 174 11.86 -5.82 -7.73
CA ALA A 174 10.97 -6.95 -7.59
C ALA A 174 9.86 -6.90 -8.64
N SER A 175 9.30 -8.08 -8.96
CA SER A 175 8.15 -8.21 -9.83
C SER A 175 7.04 -9.00 -9.13
N ASP A 176 5.81 -8.74 -9.52
CA ASP A 176 4.65 -9.58 -9.29
C ASP A 176 4.22 -10.11 -10.67
N ASN A 177 4.28 -11.41 -10.83
CA ASN A 177 3.94 -12.08 -12.10
C ASN A 177 2.60 -12.79 -11.96
N GLU A 178 1.51 -12.02 -11.92
CA GLU A 178 0.15 -12.52 -11.74
C GLU A 178 -0.07 -13.28 -10.41
N GLU A 179 0.70 -12.94 -9.39
CA GLU A 179 0.67 -13.63 -8.10
C GLU A 179 -0.48 -13.13 -7.22
N LEU A 180 -0.76 -11.82 -7.27
CA LEU A 180 -1.87 -11.20 -6.56
C LEU A 180 -3.18 -11.34 -7.36
N GLU A 181 -3.11 -11.15 -8.68
CA GLU A 181 -4.26 -11.14 -9.58
C GLU A 181 -3.85 -11.63 -10.98
N LEU A 182 -4.61 -12.60 -11.53
CA LEU A 182 -4.37 -13.09 -12.88
C LEU A 182 -4.57 -11.99 -13.91
N GLY A 183 -3.72 -11.98 -14.94
CA GLY A 183 -3.73 -10.98 -16.00
C GLY A 183 -3.06 -9.64 -15.62
N VAL A 184 -2.53 -9.50 -14.41
CA VAL A 184 -1.85 -8.27 -13.96
C VAL A 184 -0.41 -8.59 -13.55
N ARG A 185 0.55 -7.83 -14.12
CA ARG A 185 1.95 -7.86 -13.71
C ARG A 185 2.37 -6.52 -13.12
N CYS A 186 3.31 -6.56 -12.18
CA CYS A 186 3.88 -5.35 -11.59
C CYS A 186 5.41 -5.43 -11.56
N LEU A 187 6.07 -4.28 -11.78
CA LEU A 187 7.49 -4.06 -11.54
C LEU A 187 7.64 -3.04 -10.41
N ALA A 188 8.59 -3.24 -9.49
CA ALA A 188 8.82 -2.31 -8.39
C ALA A 188 10.29 -2.03 -8.13
N ALA A 189 10.56 -0.79 -7.65
CA ALA A 189 11.83 -0.32 -7.13
C ALA A 189 11.65 0.33 -5.76
N GLY A 190 12.66 0.20 -4.90
CA GLY A 190 12.65 0.73 -3.54
C GLY A 190 12.92 2.24 -3.49
N ILE A 191 12.27 2.90 -2.53
CA ILE A 191 12.52 4.30 -2.16
C ILE A 191 13.13 4.31 -0.76
N TYR A 192 14.27 4.98 -0.61
CA TYR A 192 15.09 4.99 0.60
C TYR A 192 15.15 6.38 1.21
N ASP A 193 15.29 6.46 2.53
CA ASP A 193 15.51 7.70 3.25
C ASP A 193 17.01 8.02 3.41
N ASP A 194 17.33 9.11 4.14
CA ASP A 194 18.68 9.58 4.45
C ASP A 194 19.50 8.60 5.33
N GLN A 195 18.86 7.59 5.90
CA GLN A 195 19.49 6.53 6.68
C GLN A 195 19.59 5.20 5.92
N ASP A 196 19.43 5.22 4.60
CA ASP A 196 19.41 4.02 3.74
C ASP A 196 18.32 2.99 4.11
N ARG A 197 17.24 3.42 4.73
CA ARG A 197 16.11 2.56 5.07
C ARG A 197 15.09 2.57 3.94
N LEU A 198 14.62 1.40 3.54
CA LEU A 198 13.50 1.26 2.62
C LEU A 198 12.21 1.79 3.27
N VAL A 199 11.73 2.95 2.84
CA VAL A 199 10.54 3.62 3.42
C VAL A 199 9.28 3.44 2.57
N ALA A 200 9.43 3.23 1.27
CA ALA A 200 8.33 3.00 0.34
C ALA A 200 8.80 2.19 -0.88
N GLY A 201 7.85 1.73 -1.67
CA GLY A 201 8.11 1.17 -2.99
C GLY A 201 7.30 1.88 -4.06
N LEU A 202 7.94 2.13 -5.19
CA LEU A 202 7.33 2.62 -6.41
C LEU A 202 7.07 1.44 -7.34
N SER A 203 5.87 1.32 -7.90
CA SER A 203 5.56 0.25 -8.85
C SER A 203 4.78 0.72 -10.06
N ILE A 204 5.01 0.05 -11.20
CA ILE A 204 4.18 0.11 -12.40
C ILE A 204 3.35 -1.16 -12.43
N SER A 205 2.04 -1.03 -12.63
CA SER A 205 1.12 -2.15 -12.81
C SER A 205 0.54 -2.10 -14.22
N ALA A 206 0.51 -3.24 -14.92
CA ALA A 206 -0.02 -3.32 -16.27
C ALA A 206 -0.72 -4.66 -16.52
N PRO A 207 -1.64 -4.76 -17.50
CA PRO A 207 -2.04 -6.04 -18.05
C PRO A 207 -0.80 -6.86 -18.45
N SER A 208 -0.82 -8.17 -18.22
CA SER A 208 0.36 -9.04 -18.42
C SER A 208 0.95 -8.94 -19.83
N GLU A 209 0.07 -8.82 -20.84
CA GLU A 209 0.46 -8.68 -22.25
C GLU A 209 1.02 -7.31 -22.63
N ARG A 210 0.84 -6.29 -21.75
CA ARG A 210 1.34 -4.93 -21.97
C ARG A 210 2.52 -4.56 -21.07
N MET A 211 2.92 -5.46 -20.17
CA MET A 211 4.07 -5.20 -19.29
C MET A 211 5.36 -5.24 -20.10
N GLU A 212 6.12 -4.16 -20.04
CA GLU A 212 7.41 -4.02 -20.73
C GLU A 212 8.55 -3.94 -19.71
N ASP A 213 9.48 -4.87 -19.78
CA ASP A 213 10.68 -4.86 -18.94
C ASP A 213 11.60 -3.65 -19.25
N SER A 214 11.45 -3.04 -20.43
CA SER A 214 12.12 -1.80 -20.84
C SER A 214 11.81 -0.60 -19.94
N TRP A 215 10.72 -0.62 -19.18
CA TRP A 215 10.37 0.43 -18.21
C TRP A 215 11.19 0.39 -16.91
N LEU A 216 11.83 -0.74 -16.63
CA LEU A 216 12.54 -0.95 -15.38
C LEU A 216 13.67 0.06 -15.11
N PRO A 217 14.54 0.43 -16.08
CA PRO A 217 15.54 1.46 -15.85
C PRO A 217 14.93 2.81 -15.44
N LYS A 218 13.80 3.18 -16.07
CA LYS A 218 13.13 4.44 -15.77
C LYS A 218 12.41 4.40 -14.41
N LEU A 219 11.82 3.27 -14.07
CA LEU A 219 11.24 3.05 -12.74
C LEU A 219 12.29 3.18 -11.64
N LYS A 220 13.45 2.54 -11.79
CA LYS A 220 14.59 2.66 -10.85
C LYS A 220 15.09 4.09 -10.73
N GLU A 221 15.26 4.77 -11.86
CA GLU A 221 15.68 6.17 -11.90
C GLU A 221 14.69 7.07 -11.17
N THR A 222 13.40 6.88 -11.40
CA THR A 222 12.33 7.63 -10.71
C THR A 222 12.35 7.38 -9.20
N ALA A 223 12.49 6.13 -8.78
CA ALA A 223 12.60 5.77 -7.36
C ALA A 223 13.85 6.39 -6.70
N ARG A 224 15.00 6.42 -7.43
CA ARG A 224 16.23 7.08 -6.98
C ARG A 224 16.02 8.59 -6.79
N GLN A 225 15.40 9.29 -7.76
CA GLN A 225 15.11 10.71 -7.65
C GLN A 225 14.23 11.04 -6.44
N ILE A 226 13.22 10.20 -6.16
CA ILE A 226 12.38 10.35 -4.97
C ILE A 226 13.23 10.15 -3.72
N SER A 227 14.09 9.12 -3.69
CA SER A 227 14.98 8.84 -2.55
C SER A 227 15.96 10.01 -2.30
N GLU A 228 16.53 10.59 -3.34
CA GLU A 228 17.40 11.77 -3.22
C GLU A 228 16.66 12.99 -2.64
N THR A 229 15.41 13.19 -3.02
CA THR A 229 14.54 14.24 -2.42
C THR A 229 14.32 13.99 -0.92
N LEU A 230 14.35 12.73 -0.48
CA LEU A 230 14.26 12.33 0.92
C LEU A 230 15.63 12.34 1.64
N GLY A 231 16.69 12.80 0.98
CA GLY A 231 18.02 12.91 1.55
C GLY A 231 18.91 11.67 1.39
N HIS A 232 18.44 10.62 0.71
CA HIS A 232 19.25 9.45 0.40
C HIS A 232 20.46 9.85 -0.48
N LYS A 233 21.66 9.46 -0.05
CA LYS A 233 22.90 9.68 -0.83
C LYS A 233 23.27 8.37 -1.51
N THR A 234 23.06 8.29 -2.81
CA THR A 234 23.62 7.20 -3.61
C THR A 234 25.14 7.34 -3.59
N SER A 235 25.86 6.51 -2.81
CA SER A 235 27.29 6.36 -2.98
C SER A 235 27.55 5.85 -4.39
N PRO A 236 28.45 6.48 -5.17
CA PRO A 236 28.86 5.90 -6.45
C PRO A 236 29.39 4.49 -6.17
N LYS A 237 28.78 3.47 -6.75
CA LYS A 237 29.33 2.11 -6.72
C LYS A 237 30.72 2.18 -7.37
N GLN A 238 31.76 1.94 -6.54
CA GLN A 238 33.12 1.68 -7.01
C GLN A 238 33.17 0.41 -7.86
#